data_02cc91d99ae420f4d54cc6b7321271fe
#
_entry.id   02cc91d99ae420f4d54cc6b7321271fe
#
_cell.length_a   1.000
_cell.length_b   1.000
_cell.length_c   1.000
_cell.angle_alpha   90.00
_cell.angle_beta   90.00
_cell.angle_gamma   90.00
#
_symmetry.space_group_name_H-M   'P 1'
#
loop_
_entity.id
_entity.type
_entity.pdbx_description
1 polymer ?
#
loop_
_entity_poly.entity_id
_entity_poly.type
_entity_poly.pdbx_seq_one_letter_code
_entity_poly.pdbx_strand_id
1 'polypeptide(L)'
;TFTNRNEDKKMSVTAKELSRMLNLSEAAVSMALNGKPGVSTATRKKVMTLAREQGYDFSRIDGKSSLPQPAQGTVYFIIYRKYGAVVADTPFFSQLAQGIDSGCKKHHYYLNVFYLDESEDPERQLRELIHFDCKGILLLGTEMLENDLLPFLRLKLPLVVLDTYFETIDTDYVLINNAQGAYLAACHLLSHCKEQPGYLRSSYPINNFSERADGFYRAVRRNGMATSNSKVHYLSPSPEGAYADMKAVLAAGERPARCYFADNDLIACGAMKALKERGFRIPQDVAVVGFDNMPVSAYTEPALTTVNVPKEYMGEMAVRRLSQLIESENSIPMKLEVSTTLVKRKSV
;
A
#
# COMPACT_ATOMS: atom_id res chain seq x y z
N THR A 1 22.98 36.95 -52.18
CA THR A 1 21.55 36.71 -52.21
C THR A 1 21.08 36.28 -50.85
N PHE A 2 20.57 37.25 -50.08
CA PHE A 2 19.92 37.05 -48.79
C PHE A 2 18.50 36.61 -49.03
N THR A 3 18.10 35.44 -48.52
CA THR A 3 16.69 35.04 -48.41
C THR A 3 16.28 35.14 -46.94
N ASN A 4 15.47 36.17 -46.66
CA ASN A 4 14.71 36.34 -45.44
C ASN A 4 13.69 35.20 -45.31
N ARG A 5 13.77 34.40 -44.26
CA ARG A 5 12.66 33.60 -43.76
C ARG A 5 12.02 34.36 -42.58
N ASN A 6 11.01 35.11 -42.84
CA ASN A 6 10.02 35.52 -41.83
C ASN A 6 9.21 34.28 -41.47
N GLU A 7 9.50 33.66 -40.30
CA GLU A 7 8.54 32.74 -39.69
C GLU A 7 7.41 33.53 -39.06
N ASP A 8 6.21 33.40 -39.61
CA ASP A 8 4.96 33.94 -39.08
C ASP A 8 4.74 33.41 -37.66
N LYS A 9 5.09 34.22 -36.67
CA LYS A 9 4.74 33.97 -35.27
C LYS A 9 3.20 34.16 -35.17
N LYS A 10 2.44 33.04 -35.23
CA LYS A 10 1.00 33.03 -35.00
C LYS A 10 0.76 33.62 -33.60
N MET A 11 0.24 34.88 -33.56
CA MET A 11 -0.06 35.56 -32.28
C MET A 11 -1.13 34.77 -31.55
N SER A 12 -0.82 34.25 -30.36
CA SER A 12 -1.79 33.56 -29.50
C SER A 12 -2.81 34.57 -28.96
N VAL A 13 -4.09 34.19 -29.01
CA VAL A 13 -5.21 35.02 -28.52
C VAL A 13 -5.06 35.27 -27.01
N THR A 14 -5.38 36.47 -26.57
CA THR A 14 -5.33 36.90 -25.16
C THR A 14 -6.67 36.65 -24.44
N ALA A 15 -6.65 36.57 -23.09
CA ALA A 15 -7.89 36.51 -22.30
C ALA A 15 -8.85 37.66 -22.53
N LYS A 16 -8.32 38.85 -22.87
CA LYS A 16 -9.07 40.04 -23.21
C LYS A 16 -9.79 39.91 -24.55
N GLU A 17 -9.17 39.28 -25.52
CA GLU A 17 -9.82 38.99 -26.81
C GLU A 17 -10.92 37.94 -26.68
N LEU A 18 -10.66 36.87 -25.87
CA LEU A 18 -11.67 35.86 -25.54
C LEU A 18 -12.88 36.47 -24.82
N SER A 19 -12.67 37.46 -23.94
CA SER A 19 -13.77 38.15 -23.25
C SER A 19 -14.65 38.92 -24.20
N ARG A 20 -14.06 39.61 -25.20
CA ARG A 20 -14.80 40.32 -26.27
C ARG A 20 -15.58 39.36 -27.17
N MET A 21 -14.96 38.25 -27.59
CA MET A 21 -15.60 37.27 -28.47
C MET A 21 -16.79 36.57 -27.81
N LEU A 22 -16.73 36.34 -26.47
CA LEU A 22 -17.80 35.69 -25.72
C LEU A 22 -18.79 36.65 -25.07
N ASN A 23 -18.57 37.96 -25.20
CA ASN A 23 -19.33 39.00 -24.50
C ASN A 23 -19.41 38.76 -22.97
N LEU A 24 -18.26 38.40 -22.37
CA LEU A 24 -18.08 38.14 -20.94
C LEU A 24 -17.10 39.17 -20.35
N SER A 25 -17.16 39.37 -19.03
CA SER A 25 -16.16 40.18 -18.35
C SER A 25 -14.79 39.48 -18.35
N GLU A 26 -13.69 40.23 -18.38
CA GLU A 26 -12.33 39.70 -18.30
C GLU A 26 -12.14 38.85 -17.02
N ALA A 27 -12.79 39.27 -15.92
CA ALA A 27 -12.80 38.50 -14.66
C ALA A 27 -13.48 37.14 -14.81
N ALA A 28 -14.62 37.07 -15.52
CA ALA A 28 -15.31 35.79 -15.76
C ALA A 28 -14.48 34.85 -16.64
N VAL A 29 -13.85 35.39 -17.69
CA VAL A 29 -12.93 34.60 -18.54
C VAL A 29 -11.72 34.10 -17.74
N SER A 30 -11.11 34.98 -16.94
CA SER A 30 -10.00 34.60 -16.07
C SER A 30 -10.40 33.51 -15.05
N MET A 31 -11.56 33.63 -14.41
CA MET A 31 -12.08 32.60 -13.51
C MET A 31 -12.36 31.27 -14.23
N ALA A 32 -12.90 31.36 -15.46
CA ALA A 32 -13.14 30.15 -16.26
C ALA A 32 -11.86 29.47 -16.67
N LEU A 33 -10.86 30.21 -17.15
CA LEU A 33 -9.54 29.68 -17.54
C LEU A 33 -8.77 29.10 -16.37
N ASN A 34 -8.80 29.77 -15.21
CA ASN A 34 -8.06 29.35 -14.00
C ASN A 34 -8.83 28.36 -13.10
N GLY A 35 -9.96 27.82 -13.52
CA GLY A 35 -10.69 26.84 -12.73
C GLY A 35 -11.34 27.38 -11.44
N LYS A 36 -11.34 28.71 -11.21
CA LYS A 36 -11.84 29.33 -9.97
C LYS A 36 -13.38 29.30 -9.90
N PRO A 37 -13.97 29.20 -8.69
CA PRO A 37 -15.44 29.34 -8.52
C PRO A 37 -15.90 30.75 -8.94
N GLY A 38 -17.18 30.88 -9.33
CA GLY A 38 -17.79 32.17 -9.73
C GLY A 38 -18.30 32.21 -11.17
N VAL A 39 -18.10 31.14 -11.95
CA VAL A 39 -18.69 30.98 -13.29
C VAL A 39 -19.39 29.62 -13.40
N SER A 40 -20.51 29.58 -14.15
CA SER A 40 -21.26 28.36 -14.39
C SER A 40 -20.43 27.34 -15.20
N THR A 41 -20.74 26.03 -15.04
CA THR A 41 -20.11 24.95 -15.84
C THR A 41 -20.31 25.16 -17.34
N ALA A 42 -21.47 25.68 -17.76
CA ALA A 42 -21.76 25.98 -19.16
C ALA A 42 -20.91 27.14 -19.70
N THR A 43 -20.73 28.18 -18.90
CA THR A 43 -19.87 29.34 -19.25
C THR A 43 -18.42 28.92 -19.33
N ARG A 44 -17.95 28.11 -18.36
CA ARG A 44 -16.59 27.56 -18.36
C ARG A 44 -16.31 26.73 -19.61
N LYS A 45 -17.25 25.85 -19.99
CA LYS A 45 -17.12 25.03 -21.19
C LYS A 45 -17.00 25.90 -22.46
N LYS A 46 -17.83 26.94 -22.60
CA LYS A 46 -17.78 27.89 -23.74
C LYS A 46 -16.42 28.59 -23.83
N VAL A 47 -15.92 29.12 -22.70
CA VAL A 47 -14.61 29.80 -22.66
C VAL A 47 -13.48 28.86 -23.06
N MET A 48 -13.45 27.64 -22.50
CA MET A 48 -12.42 26.66 -22.76
C MET A 48 -12.42 26.16 -24.21
N THR A 49 -13.59 25.95 -24.80
CA THR A 49 -13.72 25.57 -26.21
C THR A 49 -13.15 26.62 -27.12
N LEU A 50 -13.61 27.89 -26.96
CA LEU A 50 -13.13 28.98 -27.79
C LEU A 50 -11.64 29.27 -27.60
N ALA A 51 -11.13 29.19 -26.38
CA ALA A 51 -9.70 29.35 -26.09
C ALA A 51 -8.83 28.34 -26.85
N ARG A 52 -9.28 27.08 -26.95
CA ARG A 52 -8.59 26.06 -27.75
C ARG A 52 -8.65 26.31 -29.24
N GLU A 53 -9.84 26.67 -29.76
CA GLU A 53 -10.05 26.93 -31.16
C GLU A 53 -9.23 28.13 -31.67
N GLN A 54 -9.05 29.15 -30.80
CA GLN A 54 -8.34 30.37 -31.12
C GLN A 54 -6.84 30.33 -30.75
N GLY A 55 -6.32 29.20 -30.28
CA GLY A 55 -4.89 29.01 -29.97
C GLY A 55 -4.41 29.84 -28.77
N TYR A 56 -5.25 29.98 -27.73
CA TYR A 56 -4.85 30.63 -26.48
C TYR A 56 -3.67 29.88 -25.84
N ASP A 57 -2.67 30.67 -25.42
CA ASP A 57 -1.48 30.09 -24.73
C ASP A 57 -1.80 29.82 -23.26
N PHE A 58 -2.11 28.57 -22.96
CA PHE A 58 -2.41 28.10 -21.62
C PHE A 58 -1.18 28.04 -20.67
N SER A 59 0.05 28.21 -21.17
CA SER A 59 1.25 28.24 -20.32
C SER A 59 1.27 29.45 -19.37
N ARG A 60 0.47 30.49 -19.67
CA ARG A 60 0.34 31.70 -18.86
C ARG A 60 -0.64 31.60 -17.70
N ILE A 61 -1.34 30.48 -17.57
CA ILE A 61 -2.23 30.22 -16.46
C ILE A 61 -1.38 29.64 -15.33
N ASP A 62 -1.23 30.41 -14.25
CA ASP A 62 -0.44 30.01 -13.07
C ASP A 62 -0.60 28.54 -12.73
N GLY A 63 0.50 27.82 -12.62
CA GLY A 63 0.76 26.40 -12.53
C GLY A 63 -0.11 25.48 -11.66
N LYS A 64 -1.43 25.62 -11.68
CA LYS A 64 -2.38 24.74 -10.97
C LYS A 64 -3.66 24.38 -11.74
N SER A 65 -3.80 24.72 -13.01
CA SER A 65 -4.89 24.19 -13.85
C SER A 65 -4.33 23.63 -15.15
N SER A 66 -3.51 22.58 -15.06
CA SER A 66 -3.41 21.66 -16.19
C SER A 66 -4.82 21.11 -16.41
N LEU A 67 -5.37 21.31 -17.63
CA LEU A 67 -6.45 20.45 -18.10
C LEU A 67 -6.05 19.01 -17.73
N PRO A 68 -6.98 18.17 -17.24
CA PRO A 68 -6.64 16.77 -17.03
C PRO A 68 -5.98 16.27 -18.32
N GLN A 69 -4.70 15.91 -18.24
CA GLN A 69 -4.08 15.25 -19.38
C GLN A 69 -4.92 14.01 -19.67
N PRO A 70 -5.16 13.66 -20.94
CA PRO A 70 -5.87 12.42 -21.24
C PRO A 70 -5.15 11.29 -20.53
N ALA A 71 -5.90 10.39 -19.91
CA ALA A 71 -5.32 9.24 -19.23
C ALA A 71 -4.45 8.45 -20.21
N GLN A 72 -3.28 8.02 -19.76
CA GLN A 72 -2.32 7.27 -20.58
C GLN A 72 -2.77 5.80 -20.79
N GLY A 73 -3.85 5.39 -20.14
CA GLY A 73 -4.42 4.05 -20.19
C GLY A 73 -4.89 3.59 -18.81
N THR A 74 -5.14 2.30 -18.68
CA THR A 74 -5.66 1.70 -17.45
C THR A 74 -4.61 0.81 -16.78
N VAL A 75 -4.40 1.00 -15.49
CA VAL A 75 -3.62 0.11 -14.61
C VAL A 75 -4.58 -0.78 -13.85
N TYR A 76 -4.28 -2.07 -13.79
CA TYR A 76 -5.06 -3.04 -13.05
C TYR A 76 -4.40 -3.32 -11.71
N PHE A 77 -5.14 -3.12 -10.62
CA PHE A 77 -4.76 -3.58 -9.30
C PHE A 77 -5.49 -4.88 -9.01
N ILE A 78 -4.77 -5.99 -9.01
CA ILE A 78 -5.31 -7.33 -8.82
C ILE A 78 -4.96 -7.79 -7.40
N ILE A 79 -5.98 -8.14 -6.64
CA ILE A 79 -5.86 -8.65 -5.27
C ILE A 79 -6.10 -10.16 -5.32
N TYR A 80 -5.01 -10.93 -5.13
CA TYR A 80 -5.09 -12.39 -5.13
C TYR A 80 -5.44 -12.92 -3.74
N ARG A 81 -6.48 -13.75 -3.66
CA ARG A 81 -6.97 -14.38 -2.43
C ARG A 81 -6.84 -15.89 -2.51
N LYS A 82 -6.10 -16.48 -1.58
CA LYS A 82 -5.92 -17.92 -1.45
C LYS A 82 -6.63 -18.47 -0.23
N TYR A 83 -6.36 -17.90 0.92
CA TYR A 83 -6.93 -18.29 2.19
C TYR A 83 -8.08 -17.37 2.63
N GLY A 84 -8.10 -16.16 2.11
CA GLY A 84 -9.11 -15.14 2.43
C GLY A 84 -9.08 -14.62 3.88
N ALA A 85 -8.12 -15.08 4.69
CA ALA A 85 -8.05 -14.75 6.10
C ALA A 85 -7.09 -13.60 6.41
N VAL A 86 -6.08 -13.39 5.55
CA VAL A 86 -5.11 -12.29 5.69
C VAL A 86 -5.49 -11.16 4.74
N VAL A 87 -5.80 -11.48 3.48
CA VAL A 87 -6.26 -10.54 2.46
C VAL A 87 -7.80 -10.44 2.51
N ALA A 88 -8.34 -10.15 3.67
CA ALA A 88 -9.74 -9.75 3.84
C ALA A 88 -9.88 -8.23 3.70
N ASP A 89 -11.09 -7.71 3.87
CA ASP A 89 -11.37 -6.26 3.88
C ASP A 89 -10.78 -5.59 5.12
N THR A 90 -9.44 -5.65 5.24
CA THR A 90 -8.72 -5.03 6.34
C THR A 90 -8.31 -3.60 5.98
N PRO A 91 -8.24 -2.68 6.96
CA PRO A 91 -7.76 -1.32 6.73
C PRO A 91 -6.33 -1.23 6.15
N PHE A 92 -5.53 -2.31 6.23
CA PHE A 92 -4.22 -2.39 5.60
C PHE A 92 -4.32 -2.22 4.08
N PHE A 93 -5.16 -3.05 3.45
CA PHE A 93 -5.28 -3.07 1.99
C PHE A 93 -6.03 -1.86 1.44
N SER A 94 -6.99 -1.31 2.20
CA SER A 94 -7.65 -0.06 1.79
C SER A 94 -6.70 1.14 1.78
N GLN A 95 -5.77 1.25 2.75
CA GLN A 95 -4.73 2.29 2.75
C GLN A 95 -3.71 2.09 1.62
N LEU A 96 -3.32 0.85 1.32
CA LEU A 96 -2.48 0.52 0.18
C LEU A 96 -3.16 0.93 -1.14
N ALA A 97 -4.44 0.56 -1.32
CA ALA A 97 -5.24 0.93 -2.50
C ALA A 97 -5.38 2.45 -2.65
N GLN A 98 -5.51 3.20 -1.55
CA GLN A 98 -5.52 4.66 -1.56
C GLN A 98 -4.19 5.23 -2.09
N GLY A 99 -3.06 4.66 -1.70
CA GLY A 99 -1.75 5.02 -2.22
C GLY A 99 -1.62 4.72 -3.72
N ILE A 100 -2.14 3.58 -4.17
CA ILE A 100 -2.19 3.20 -5.59
C ILE A 100 -3.05 4.18 -6.38
N ASP A 101 -4.25 4.53 -5.91
CA ASP A 101 -5.13 5.50 -6.55
C ASP A 101 -4.47 6.88 -6.67
N SER A 102 -3.83 7.34 -5.59
CA SER A 102 -3.04 8.58 -5.58
C SER A 102 -1.92 8.55 -6.62
N GLY A 103 -1.17 7.44 -6.69
CA GLY A 103 -0.12 7.23 -7.67
C GLY A 103 -0.65 7.23 -9.10
N CYS A 104 -1.73 6.50 -9.39
CA CYS A 104 -2.37 6.46 -10.70
C CYS A 104 -2.82 7.86 -11.16
N LYS A 105 -3.41 8.65 -10.28
CA LYS A 105 -3.80 10.04 -10.56
C LYS A 105 -2.58 10.92 -10.90
N LYS A 106 -1.47 10.77 -10.18
CA LYS A 106 -0.21 11.51 -10.44
C LYS A 106 0.40 11.18 -11.79
N HIS A 107 0.30 9.92 -12.23
CA HIS A 107 0.84 9.42 -13.49
C HIS A 107 -0.21 9.36 -14.62
N HIS A 108 -1.40 9.95 -14.43
CA HIS A 108 -2.49 10.00 -15.41
C HIS A 108 -2.98 8.64 -15.91
N TYR A 109 -3.05 7.64 -15.02
CA TYR A 109 -3.67 6.35 -15.31
C TYR A 109 -5.08 6.27 -14.70
N TYR A 110 -5.97 5.53 -15.36
CA TYR A 110 -7.18 5.00 -14.72
C TYR A 110 -6.81 3.77 -13.89
N LEU A 111 -7.49 3.58 -12.77
CA LEU A 111 -7.30 2.41 -11.90
C LEU A 111 -8.54 1.53 -11.94
N ASN A 112 -8.36 0.25 -12.26
CA ASN A 112 -9.36 -0.79 -12.09
C ASN A 112 -8.87 -1.77 -11.01
N VAL A 113 -9.76 -2.14 -10.09
CA VAL A 113 -9.46 -3.08 -9.00
C VAL A 113 -10.23 -4.36 -9.22
N PHE A 114 -9.53 -5.49 -9.15
CA PHE A 114 -10.09 -6.82 -9.32
C PHE A 114 -9.67 -7.73 -8.18
N TYR A 115 -10.57 -8.64 -7.82
CA TYR A 115 -10.29 -9.73 -6.90
C TYR A 115 -10.19 -11.01 -7.70
N LEU A 116 -9.15 -11.79 -7.43
CA LEU A 116 -8.91 -13.11 -8.00
C LEU A 116 -8.89 -14.12 -6.86
N ASP A 117 -9.78 -15.09 -6.91
CA ASP A 117 -9.86 -16.15 -5.92
C ASP A 117 -9.25 -17.44 -6.48
N GLU A 118 -8.38 -18.12 -5.72
CA GLU A 118 -7.75 -19.38 -6.12
C GLU A 118 -8.77 -20.49 -6.45
N SER A 119 -9.94 -20.45 -5.81
CA SER A 119 -11.02 -21.43 -6.02
C SER A 119 -11.60 -21.42 -7.44
N GLU A 120 -11.38 -20.35 -8.19
CA GLU A 120 -11.72 -20.24 -9.60
C GLU A 120 -10.46 -20.35 -10.45
N ASP A 121 -10.57 -20.81 -11.73
CA ASP A 121 -9.42 -20.89 -12.64
C ASP A 121 -8.80 -19.49 -12.86
N PRO A 122 -7.60 -19.21 -12.31
CA PRO A 122 -6.97 -17.90 -12.44
C PRO A 122 -6.64 -17.52 -13.90
N GLU A 123 -6.30 -18.49 -14.74
CA GLU A 123 -6.01 -18.23 -16.15
C GLU A 123 -7.27 -17.83 -16.93
N ARG A 124 -8.41 -18.41 -16.57
CA ARG A 124 -9.70 -18.02 -17.18
C ARG A 124 -10.06 -16.60 -16.74
N GLN A 125 -10.00 -16.32 -15.43
CA GLN A 125 -10.29 -14.99 -14.89
C GLN A 125 -9.39 -13.92 -15.54
N LEU A 126 -8.09 -14.17 -15.67
CA LEU A 126 -7.16 -13.25 -16.31
C LEU A 126 -7.48 -13.04 -17.80
N ARG A 127 -7.85 -14.07 -18.54
CA ARG A 127 -8.27 -13.93 -19.95
C ARG A 127 -9.52 -13.05 -20.09
N GLU A 128 -10.46 -13.18 -19.18
CA GLU A 128 -11.66 -12.34 -19.16
C GLU A 128 -11.37 -10.87 -18.81
N LEU A 129 -10.38 -10.62 -17.93
CA LEU A 129 -9.99 -9.27 -17.51
C LEU A 129 -9.20 -8.49 -18.57
N ILE A 130 -8.38 -9.16 -19.40
CA ILE A 130 -7.42 -8.50 -20.30
C ILE A 130 -8.02 -8.05 -21.64
N HIS A 131 -9.32 -8.09 -21.82
CA HIS A 131 -9.97 -7.54 -23.02
C HIS A 131 -9.98 -6.01 -23.12
N PHE A 132 -9.51 -5.28 -22.11
CA PHE A 132 -9.48 -3.82 -22.05
C PHE A 132 -8.04 -3.28 -22.16
N ASP A 133 -7.90 -1.99 -22.43
CA ASP A 133 -6.62 -1.27 -22.58
C ASP A 133 -5.78 -1.27 -21.28
N CYS A 134 -5.32 -2.46 -20.87
CA CYS A 134 -4.46 -2.66 -19.70
C CYS A 134 -3.02 -2.30 -20.06
N LYS A 135 -2.47 -1.28 -19.41
CA LYS A 135 -1.06 -0.85 -19.59
C LYS A 135 -0.10 -1.59 -18.69
N GLY A 136 -0.60 -2.10 -17.56
CA GLY A 136 0.23 -2.84 -16.61
C GLY A 136 -0.57 -3.28 -15.39
N ILE A 137 0.04 -4.15 -14.60
CA ILE A 137 -0.59 -4.84 -13.47
C ILE A 137 0.19 -4.54 -12.19
N LEU A 138 -0.53 -4.13 -11.16
CA LEU A 138 -0.11 -4.18 -9.76
C LEU A 138 -0.76 -5.40 -9.13
N LEU A 139 0.02 -6.35 -8.67
CA LEU A 139 -0.47 -7.62 -8.14
C LEU A 139 -0.20 -7.72 -6.64
N LEU A 140 -1.24 -7.70 -5.83
CA LEU A 140 -1.12 -7.99 -4.41
C LEU A 140 -1.04 -9.50 -4.20
N GLY A 141 0.15 -9.97 -3.87
CA GLY A 141 0.48 -11.40 -3.76
C GLY A 141 0.68 -11.90 -2.33
N THR A 142 0.18 -11.21 -1.31
CA THR A 142 0.40 -11.55 0.12
C THR A 142 0.19 -13.04 0.42
N GLU A 143 -0.85 -13.65 -0.15
CA GLU A 143 -1.20 -15.06 0.08
C GLU A 143 -0.72 -16.00 -1.04
N MET A 144 0.02 -15.48 -2.04
CA MET A 144 0.49 -16.27 -3.19
C MET A 144 1.62 -17.22 -2.81
N LEU A 145 1.61 -18.37 -3.45
CA LEU A 145 2.78 -19.26 -3.60
C LEU A 145 3.45 -18.96 -4.96
N GLU A 146 4.67 -19.44 -5.12
CA GLU A 146 5.49 -19.18 -6.32
C GLU A 146 4.78 -19.57 -7.63
N ASN A 147 4.12 -20.72 -7.66
CA ASN A 147 3.40 -21.19 -8.85
C ASN A 147 2.18 -20.34 -9.21
N ASP A 148 1.60 -19.63 -8.23
CA ASP A 148 0.43 -18.77 -8.44
C ASP A 148 0.80 -17.53 -9.27
N LEU A 149 2.09 -17.17 -9.34
CA LEU A 149 2.57 -16.03 -10.12
C LEU A 149 2.72 -16.34 -11.61
N LEU A 150 2.92 -17.61 -11.98
CA LEU A 150 3.22 -18.00 -13.36
C LEU A 150 2.17 -17.56 -14.40
N PRO A 151 0.85 -17.60 -14.14
CA PRO A 151 -0.16 -17.10 -15.08
C PRO A 151 0.03 -15.62 -15.41
N PHE A 152 0.41 -14.79 -14.43
CA PHE A 152 0.63 -13.35 -14.62
C PHE A 152 1.88 -13.06 -15.47
N LEU A 153 2.95 -13.80 -15.29
CA LEU A 153 4.17 -13.66 -16.08
C LEU A 153 3.95 -13.98 -17.57
N ARG A 154 3.04 -14.93 -17.87
CA ARG A 154 2.71 -15.31 -19.26
C ARG A 154 2.01 -14.19 -20.03
N LEU A 155 1.41 -13.22 -19.35
CA LEU A 155 0.72 -12.09 -19.99
C LEU A 155 1.68 -11.14 -20.70
N LYS A 156 2.96 -11.14 -20.35
CA LYS A 156 4.00 -10.24 -20.89
C LYS A 156 3.61 -8.75 -20.80
N LEU A 157 2.83 -8.40 -19.80
CA LEU A 157 2.50 -7.02 -19.43
C LEU A 157 3.47 -6.50 -18.37
N PRO A 158 3.73 -5.20 -18.31
CA PRO A 158 4.40 -4.59 -17.16
C PRO A 158 3.74 -5.03 -15.86
N LEU A 159 4.51 -5.63 -14.95
CA LEU A 159 4.03 -6.24 -13.70
C LEU A 159 4.87 -5.79 -12.52
N VAL A 160 4.21 -5.34 -11.45
CA VAL A 160 4.84 -5.12 -10.15
C VAL A 160 4.08 -5.94 -9.11
N VAL A 161 4.79 -6.84 -8.42
CA VAL A 161 4.24 -7.65 -7.34
C VAL A 161 4.39 -6.93 -6.02
N LEU A 162 3.33 -6.90 -5.23
CA LEU A 162 3.23 -6.23 -3.94
C LEU A 162 3.16 -7.23 -2.80
N ASP A 163 3.89 -6.92 -1.73
CA ASP A 163 3.75 -7.57 -0.41
C ASP A 163 4.16 -9.05 -0.35
N THR A 164 4.78 -9.57 -1.38
CA THR A 164 5.48 -10.87 -1.41
C THR A 164 6.55 -10.86 -2.50
N TYR A 165 7.50 -11.81 -2.40
CA TYR A 165 8.48 -12.06 -3.45
C TYR A 165 8.87 -13.53 -3.49
N PHE A 166 9.47 -13.95 -4.60
CA PHE A 166 9.98 -15.30 -4.80
C PHE A 166 11.42 -15.20 -5.31
N GLU A 167 12.34 -15.91 -4.64
CA GLU A 167 13.79 -15.81 -4.92
C GLU A 167 14.16 -16.29 -6.32
N THR A 168 13.34 -17.16 -6.91
CA THR A 168 13.62 -17.78 -8.22
C THR A 168 12.96 -17.05 -9.39
N ILE A 169 12.17 -16.00 -9.13
CA ILE A 169 11.41 -15.28 -10.16
C ILE A 169 11.91 -13.85 -10.27
N ASP A 170 12.53 -13.54 -11.43
CA ASP A 170 12.97 -12.20 -11.78
C ASP A 170 11.78 -11.36 -12.27
N THR A 171 11.22 -10.55 -11.39
CA THR A 171 10.19 -9.54 -11.68
C THR A 171 10.34 -8.36 -10.72
N ASP A 172 9.52 -7.34 -10.88
CA ASP A 172 9.55 -6.18 -10.00
C ASP A 172 8.71 -6.38 -8.76
N TYR A 173 9.32 -6.08 -7.59
CA TYR A 173 8.68 -6.23 -6.29
C TYR A 173 8.69 -4.93 -5.50
N VAL A 174 7.58 -4.63 -4.81
CA VAL A 174 7.51 -3.59 -3.78
C VAL A 174 7.05 -4.21 -2.47
N LEU A 175 7.91 -4.19 -1.48
CA LEU A 175 7.85 -4.99 -0.27
C LEU A 175 7.91 -4.14 1.00
N ILE A 176 7.52 -4.74 2.10
CA ILE A 176 7.76 -4.25 3.45
C ILE A 176 9.11 -4.77 3.93
N ASN A 177 9.93 -3.95 4.57
CA ASN A 177 11.10 -4.45 5.29
C ASN A 177 10.66 -5.09 6.62
N ASN A 178 10.05 -6.27 6.50
CA ASN A 178 9.49 -7.05 7.61
C ASN A 178 10.54 -7.41 8.66
N ALA A 179 11.72 -7.86 8.20
CA ALA A 179 12.80 -8.27 9.09
C ALA A 179 13.35 -7.09 9.92
N GLN A 180 13.43 -5.89 9.33
CA GLN A 180 13.83 -4.68 10.06
C GLN A 180 12.76 -4.29 11.11
N GLY A 181 11.48 -4.30 10.73
CA GLY A 181 10.39 -3.94 11.62
C GLY A 181 10.29 -4.87 12.84
N ALA A 182 10.33 -6.18 12.61
CA ALA A 182 10.29 -7.17 13.68
C ALA A 182 11.53 -7.10 14.58
N TYR A 183 12.70 -6.81 14.00
CA TYR A 183 13.92 -6.57 14.76
C TYR A 183 13.76 -5.37 15.71
N LEU A 184 13.22 -4.25 15.24
CA LEU A 184 12.97 -3.06 16.06
C LEU A 184 11.97 -3.33 17.19
N ALA A 185 10.88 -4.05 16.89
CA ALA A 185 9.86 -4.45 17.86
C ALA A 185 10.46 -5.34 18.96
N ALA A 186 11.22 -6.38 18.58
CA ALA A 186 11.87 -7.28 19.52
C ALA A 186 12.92 -6.57 20.40
N CYS A 187 13.74 -5.69 19.80
CA CYS A 187 14.70 -4.87 20.56
C CYS A 187 13.99 -3.97 21.58
N HIS A 188 12.82 -3.42 21.23
CA HIS A 188 12.04 -2.62 22.17
C HIS A 188 11.53 -3.45 23.35
N LEU A 189 10.98 -4.65 23.11
CA LEU A 189 10.58 -5.57 24.17
C LEU A 189 11.75 -5.94 25.08
N LEU A 190 12.87 -6.34 24.49
CA LEU A 190 14.08 -6.75 25.22
C LEU A 190 14.62 -5.63 26.11
N SER A 191 14.62 -4.39 25.63
CA SER A 191 15.11 -3.23 26.40
C SER A 191 14.24 -2.90 27.60
N HIS A 192 12.91 -3.15 27.50
CA HIS A 192 11.96 -2.80 28.57
C HIS A 192 11.74 -3.97 29.54
N CYS A 193 11.52 -5.17 29.04
CA CYS A 193 11.19 -6.33 29.87
C CYS A 193 12.42 -7.03 30.43
N LYS A 194 13.57 -6.98 29.73
CA LYS A 194 14.84 -7.64 30.09
C LYS A 194 14.69 -9.17 30.31
N GLU A 195 13.69 -9.76 29.71
CA GLU A 195 13.36 -11.17 29.76
C GLU A 195 13.24 -11.77 28.37
N GLN A 196 13.24 -13.09 28.28
CA GLN A 196 13.06 -13.83 27.02
C GLN A 196 11.70 -13.51 26.43
N PRO A 197 11.61 -12.88 25.24
CA PRO A 197 10.33 -12.59 24.62
C PRO A 197 9.71 -13.85 24.03
N GLY A 198 8.40 -13.96 24.14
CA GLY A 198 7.59 -14.90 23.37
C GLY A 198 7.20 -14.37 22.01
N TYR A 199 6.60 -15.23 21.19
CA TYR A 199 6.16 -14.91 19.84
C TYR A 199 4.73 -15.42 19.60
N LEU A 200 3.83 -14.53 19.26
CA LEU A 200 2.47 -14.82 18.79
C LEU A 200 2.51 -14.89 17.27
N ARG A 201 2.72 -16.08 16.74
CA ARG A 201 2.93 -16.35 15.33
C ARG A 201 1.61 -16.66 14.63
N SER A 202 1.46 -16.25 13.38
CA SER A 202 0.34 -16.66 12.54
C SER A 202 0.38 -18.17 12.29
N SER A 203 -0.80 -18.81 12.31
CA SER A 203 -0.98 -20.20 11.88
C SER A 203 -0.98 -20.37 10.35
N TYR A 204 -1.09 -19.27 9.58
CA TYR A 204 -1.01 -19.31 8.12
C TYR A 204 0.42 -19.10 7.61
N PRO A 205 0.84 -19.85 6.58
CA PRO A 205 2.17 -19.76 6.01
C PRO A 205 2.27 -18.58 5.01
N ILE A 206 2.43 -17.37 5.54
CA ILE A 206 2.63 -16.15 4.76
C ILE A 206 4.10 -15.77 4.78
N ASN A 207 4.67 -15.40 3.62
CA ASN A 207 6.08 -15.05 3.49
C ASN A 207 6.49 -13.90 4.43
N ASN A 208 5.67 -12.86 4.52
CA ASN A 208 5.89 -11.73 5.43
C ASN A 208 6.06 -12.15 6.90
N PHE A 209 5.30 -13.14 7.36
CA PHE A 209 5.42 -13.65 8.73
C PHE A 209 6.72 -14.42 8.94
N SER A 210 7.22 -15.09 7.91
CA SER A 210 8.53 -15.76 7.97
C SER A 210 9.67 -14.73 8.08
N GLU A 211 9.62 -13.65 7.32
CA GLU A 211 10.59 -12.55 7.41
C GLU A 211 10.51 -11.82 8.78
N ARG A 212 9.30 -11.64 9.33
CA ARG A 212 9.11 -11.09 10.69
C ARG A 212 9.73 -12.00 11.73
N ALA A 213 9.60 -13.33 11.58
CA ALA A 213 10.25 -14.30 12.46
C ALA A 213 11.78 -14.18 12.39
N ASP A 214 12.36 -14.02 11.22
CA ASP A 214 13.81 -13.83 11.04
C ASP A 214 14.31 -12.58 11.76
N GLY A 215 13.59 -11.47 11.63
CA GLY A 215 13.87 -10.22 12.32
C GLY A 215 13.82 -10.38 13.85
N PHE A 216 12.76 -11.01 14.36
CA PHE A 216 12.56 -11.29 15.77
C PHE A 216 13.69 -12.16 16.33
N TYR A 217 13.96 -13.30 15.71
CA TYR A 217 15.02 -14.20 16.20
C TYR A 217 16.42 -13.61 16.06
N ARG A 218 16.65 -12.75 15.08
CA ARG A 218 17.91 -12.00 14.97
C ARG A 218 18.11 -11.07 16.16
N ALA A 219 17.05 -10.37 16.63
CA ALA A 219 17.13 -9.53 17.81
C ALA A 219 17.40 -10.34 19.09
N VAL A 220 16.70 -11.47 19.26
CA VAL A 220 16.90 -12.38 20.41
C VAL A 220 18.35 -12.86 20.47
N ARG A 221 18.90 -13.37 19.36
CA ARG A 221 20.31 -13.83 19.29
C ARG A 221 21.31 -12.71 19.60
N ARG A 222 21.10 -11.51 19.05
CA ARG A 222 21.99 -10.36 19.28
C ARG A 222 22.02 -9.87 20.72
N ASN A 223 20.97 -10.17 21.49
CA ASN A 223 20.91 -9.89 22.93
C ASN A 223 21.40 -11.07 23.80
N GLY A 224 22.10 -12.04 23.21
CA GLY A 224 22.71 -13.17 23.91
C GLY A 224 21.71 -14.23 24.40
N MET A 225 20.48 -14.24 23.89
CA MET A 225 19.44 -15.18 24.29
C MET A 225 19.29 -16.32 23.26
N ALA A 226 19.01 -17.53 23.76
CA ALA A 226 18.74 -18.67 22.89
C ALA A 226 17.33 -18.58 22.32
N THR A 227 17.19 -18.68 20.99
CA THR A 227 15.90 -18.58 20.31
C THR A 227 14.94 -19.71 20.68
N SER A 228 15.47 -20.89 21.03
CA SER A 228 14.71 -22.04 21.50
C SER A 228 13.95 -21.80 22.81
N ASN A 229 14.35 -20.81 23.58
CA ASN A 229 13.72 -20.48 24.86
C ASN A 229 12.50 -19.53 24.68
N SER A 230 12.28 -19.00 23.48
CA SER A 230 11.10 -18.18 23.19
C SER A 230 9.86 -19.06 23.13
N LYS A 231 8.83 -18.72 23.92
CA LYS A 231 7.52 -19.38 23.81
C LYS A 231 6.85 -18.92 22.52
N VAL A 232 6.49 -19.88 21.68
CA VAL A 232 5.82 -19.60 20.40
C VAL A 232 4.41 -20.16 20.42
N HIS A 233 3.42 -19.31 20.21
CA HIS A 233 2.03 -19.72 20.06
C HIS A 233 1.57 -19.42 18.63
N TYR A 234 1.02 -20.44 17.96
CA TYR A 234 0.44 -20.30 16.63
C TYR A 234 -1.03 -19.90 16.77
N LEU A 235 -1.37 -18.71 16.27
CA LEU A 235 -2.69 -18.13 16.39
C LEU A 235 -3.26 -17.79 15.01
N SER A 236 -4.56 -17.89 14.86
CA SER A 236 -5.26 -17.48 13.65
C SER A 236 -5.08 -15.97 13.40
N PRO A 237 -4.85 -15.51 12.15
CA PRO A 237 -4.57 -14.11 11.86
C PRO A 237 -5.82 -13.21 11.82
N SER A 238 -6.77 -13.46 12.70
CA SER A 238 -7.96 -12.63 12.94
C SER A 238 -8.11 -12.33 14.43
N PRO A 239 -8.77 -11.24 14.85
CA PRO A 239 -8.97 -10.94 16.26
C PRO A 239 -9.74 -12.03 17.02
N GLU A 240 -10.78 -12.57 16.41
CA GLU A 240 -11.63 -13.61 16.99
C GLU A 240 -10.90 -14.94 17.11
N GLY A 241 -10.19 -15.33 16.03
CA GLY A 241 -9.41 -16.56 16.00
C GLY A 241 -8.23 -16.51 16.99
N ALA A 242 -7.45 -15.43 16.95
CA ALA A 242 -6.33 -15.25 17.89
C ALA A 242 -6.81 -15.21 19.35
N TYR A 243 -7.97 -14.63 19.62
CA TYR A 243 -8.59 -14.66 20.95
C TYR A 243 -8.94 -16.08 21.37
N ALA A 244 -9.61 -16.85 20.50
CA ALA A 244 -10.00 -18.22 20.79
C ALA A 244 -8.77 -19.13 21.03
N ASP A 245 -7.78 -19.04 20.17
CA ASP A 245 -6.55 -19.81 20.23
C ASP A 245 -5.75 -19.49 21.50
N MET A 246 -5.55 -18.20 21.81
CA MET A 246 -4.84 -17.79 23.03
C MET A 246 -5.60 -18.17 24.30
N LYS A 247 -6.92 -18.11 24.28
CA LYS A 247 -7.77 -18.58 25.39
C LYS A 247 -7.61 -20.08 25.64
N ALA A 248 -7.49 -20.87 24.57
CA ALA A 248 -7.22 -22.33 24.67
C ALA A 248 -5.85 -22.59 25.29
N VAL A 249 -4.79 -21.88 24.85
CA VAL A 249 -3.43 -21.95 25.43
C VAL A 249 -3.47 -21.70 26.94
N LEU A 250 -4.13 -20.61 27.36
CA LEU A 250 -4.24 -20.25 28.78
C LEU A 250 -5.11 -21.23 29.58
N ALA A 251 -6.14 -21.83 28.95
CA ALA A 251 -6.99 -22.84 29.59
C ALA A 251 -6.24 -24.17 29.83
N ALA A 252 -5.27 -24.50 28.97
CA ALA A 252 -4.39 -25.65 29.16
C ALA A 252 -3.36 -25.47 30.31
N GLY A 253 -3.39 -24.32 31.00
CA GLY A 253 -2.51 -24.02 32.15
C GLY A 253 -1.15 -23.48 31.76
N GLU A 254 -0.93 -23.13 30.49
CA GLU A 254 0.33 -22.57 30.07
C GLU A 254 0.50 -21.14 30.61
N ARG A 255 1.65 -20.88 31.26
CA ARG A 255 1.97 -19.52 31.74
C ARG A 255 2.46 -18.67 30.56
N PRO A 256 1.91 -17.47 30.35
CA PRO A 256 2.39 -16.60 29.29
C PRO A 256 3.85 -16.14 29.54
N ALA A 257 4.55 -15.77 28.47
CA ALA A 257 5.81 -15.07 28.57
C ALA A 257 5.57 -13.65 29.13
N ARG A 258 6.61 -13.04 29.69
CA ARG A 258 6.57 -11.68 30.23
C ARG A 258 6.30 -10.62 29.14
N CYS A 259 6.66 -10.92 27.91
CA CYS A 259 6.40 -10.06 26.75
C CYS A 259 6.29 -10.88 25.47
N TYR A 260 5.52 -10.35 24.52
CA TYR A 260 5.28 -10.98 23.22
C TYR A 260 5.45 -10.00 22.07
N PHE A 261 6.10 -10.47 21.00
CA PHE A 261 5.95 -9.92 19.68
C PHE A 261 4.84 -10.69 18.94
N ALA A 262 3.94 -10.00 18.24
CA ALA A 262 2.89 -10.61 17.43
C ALA A 262 3.12 -10.30 15.94
N ASP A 263 2.83 -11.27 15.08
CA ASP A 263 3.00 -11.13 13.63
C ASP A 263 2.24 -9.95 13.05
N ASN A 264 1.06 -9.63 13.61
CA ASN A 264 0.31 -8.42 13.26
C ASN A 264 -0.54 -7.90 14.41
N ASP A 265 -1.15 -6.72 14.22
CA ASP A 265 -1.99 -6.08 15.23
C ASP A 265 -3.28 -6.86 15.54
N LEU A 266 -3.82 -7.59 14.57
CA LEU A 266 -5.05 -8.37 14.76
C LEU A 266 -4.81 -9.54 15.71
N ILE A 267 -3.71 -10.27 15.52
CA ILE A 267 -3.25 -11.32 16.44
C ILE A 267 -2.99 -10.73 17.83
N ALA A 268 -2.28 -9.59 17.89
CA ALA A 268 -2.00 -8.92 19.16
C ALA A 268 -3.28 -8.55 19.90
N CYS A 269 -4.27 -7.97 19.22
CA CYS A 269 -5.56 -7.57 19.82
C CYS A 269 -6.33 -8.77 20.40
N GLY A 270 -6.42 -9.87 19.65
CA GLY A 270 -7.09 -11.08 20.10
C GLY A 270 -6.40 -11.70 21.33
N ALA A 271 -5.06 -11.82 21.28
CA ALA A 271 -4.29 -12.33 22.39
C ALA A 271 -4.37 -11.43 23.65
N MET A 272 -4.30 -10.09 23.49
CA MET A 272 -4.45 -9.15 24.60
C MET A 272 -5.81 -9.30 25.28
N LYS A 273 -6.88 -9.49 24.52
CA LYS A 273 -8.21 -9.75 25.06
C LYS A 273 -8.24 -11.01 25.91
N ALA A 274 -7.71 -12.13 25.43
CA ALA A 274 -7.65 -13.39 26.15
C ALA A 274 -6.82 -13.30 27.45
N LEU A 275 -5.67 -12.64 27.39
CA LEU A 275 -4.80 -12.39 28.55
C LEU A 275 -5.53 -11.58 29.62
N LYS A 276 -6.21 -10.50 29.24
CA LYS A 276 -6.98 -9.64 30.19
C LYS A 276 -8.13 -10.40 30.85
N GLU A 277 -8.88 -11.22 30.11
CA GLU A 277 -9.95 -12.05 30.67
C GLU A 277 -9.44 -13.06 31.70
N ARG A 278 -8.18 -13.46 31.59
CA ARG A 278 -7.49 -14.32 32.58
C ARG A 278 -6.85 -13.55 33.72
N GLY A 279 -7.05 -12.23 33.79
CA GLY A 279 -6.59 -11.37 34.87
C GLY A 279 -5.16 -10.83 34.70
N PHE A 280 -4.49 -11.07 33.56
CA PHE A 280 -3.18 -10.47 33.30
C PHE A 280 -3.32 -8.99 32.94
N ARG A 281 -2.53 -8.14 33.58
CA ARG A 281 -2.45 -6.70 33.31
C ARG A 281 -1.44 -6.45 32.20
N ILE A 282 -1.81 -5.59 31.25
CA ILE A 282 -0.93 -5.19 30.16
C ILE A 282 -0.58 -3.70 30.38
N PRO A 283 0.70 -3.32 30.44
CA PRO A 283 1.93 -4.13 30.25
C PRO A 283 2.49 -4.75 31.54
N GLN A 284 1.88 -4.56 32.72
CA GLN A 284 2.51 -4.87 34.03
C GLN A 284 2.86 -6.35 34.20
N ASP A 285 2.01 -7.26 33.73
CA ASP A 285 2.21 -8.70 33.79
C ASP A 285 2.69 -9.27 32.46
N VAL A 286 2.16 -8.76 31.34
CA VAL A 286 2.53 -9.17 29.96
C VAL A 286 2.58 -7.94 29.05
N ALA A 287 3.75 -7.65 28.47
CA ALA A 287 3.88 -6.62 27.46
C ALA A 287 3.64 -7.20 26.04
N VAL A 288 3.06 -6.41 25.13
CA VAL A 288 2.75 -6.88 23.77
C VAL A 288 3.13 -5.81 22.74
N VAL A 289 3.80 -6.24 21.66
CA VAL A 289 4.06 -5.41 20.47
C VAL A 289 3.44 -6.09 19.25
N GLY A 290 2.70 -5.33 18.46
CA GLY A 290 2.12 -5.77 17.19
C GLY A 290 2.94 -5.35 15.97
N PHE A 291 2.31 -5.46 14.80
CA PHE A 291 2.87 -5.04 13.52
C PHE A 291 1.71 -4.57 12.62
N ASP A 292 1.96 -3.63 11.71
CA ASP A 292 1.13 -3.00 10.69
C ASP A 292 0.59 -1.61 11.07
N ASN A 293 0.56 -1.22 12.35
CA ASN A 293 -0.05 0.02 12.83
C ASN A 293 -1.48 0.21 12.28
N MET A 294 -2.30 -0.82 12.45
CA MET A 294 -3.71 -0.79 12.07
C MET A 294 -4.47 0.20 12.96
N PRO A 295 -5.56 0.85 12.47
CA PRO A 295 -6.34 1.80 13.27
C PRO A 295 -6.75 1.25 14.63
N VAL A 296 -7.12 -0.02 14.70
CA VAL A 296 -7.51 -0.69 15.95
C VAL A 296 -6.44 -0.63 17.03
N SER A 297 -5.15 -0.60 16.66
CA SER A 297 -4.03 -0.57 17.60
C SER A 297 -4.01 0.68 18.49
N ALA A 298 -4.57 1.78 18.01
CA ALA A 298 -4.70 3.02 18.78
C ALA A 298 -5.89 2.99 19.76
N TYR A 299 -6.88 2.14 19.52
CA TYR A 299 -8.13 2.08 20.29
C TYR A 299 -8.19 0.87 21.23
N THR A 300 -7.18 0.00 21.25
CA THR A 300 -7.07 -1.02 22.32
C THR A 300 -6.80 -0.37 23.68
N GLU A 301 -7.16 -1.07 24.74
CA GLU A 301 -6.86 -0.66 26.12
C GLU A 301 -5.99 -1.72 26.81
N PRO A 302 -4.71 -1.42 27.11
CA PRO A 302 -3.97 -0.22 26.70
C PRO A 302 -3.73 -0.15 25.17
N ALA A 303 -3.49 1.07 24.64
CA ALA A 303 -3.16 1.27 23.25
C ALA A 303 -1.89 0.51 22.85
N LEU A 304 -1.94 -0.24 21.74
CA LEU A 304 -0.94 -1.20 21.32
C LEU A 304 0.28 -0.51 20.68
N THR A 305 1.47 -0.75 21.24
CA THR A 305 2.76 -0.48 20.58
C THR A 305 2.89 -1.38 19.37
N THR A 306 3.26 -0.84 18.22
CA THR A 306 3.25 -1.57 16.96
C THR A 306 4.28 -1.04 15.98
N VAL A 307 4.55 -1.79 14.92
CA VAL A 307 5.40 -1.36 13.80
C VAL A 307 4.54 -0.71 12.73
N ASN A 308 4.86 0.51 12.35
CA ASN A 308 4.19 1.20 11.26
C ASN A 308 4.75 0.80 9.91
N VAL A 309 3.86 0.39 9.02
CA VAL A 309 4.10 0.19 7.58
C VAL A 309 3.54 1.40 6.84
N PRO A 310 4.32 2.12 6.04
CA PRO A 310 3.84 3.27 5.28
C PRO A 310 3.08 2.82 4.00
N LYS A 311 1.88 2.28 4.17
CA LYS A 311 1.08 1.58 3.17
C LYS A 311 0.73 2.43 1.95
N GLU A 312 0.30 3.68 2.18
CA GLU A 312 -0.01 4.63 1.10
C GLU A 312 1.24 4.91 0.26
N TYR A 313 2.38 5.17 0.92
CA TYR A 313 3.65 5.39 0.23
C TYR A 313 4.09 4.15 -0.56
N MET A 314 3.89 2.95 -0.01
CA MET A 314 4.16 1.69 -0.70
C MET A 314 3.33 1.57 -1.99
N GLY A 315 2.04 1.93 -1.94
CA GLY A 315 1.17 1.97 -3.11
C GLY A 315 1.62 2.99 -4.16
N GLU A 316 1.99 4.21 -3.75
CA GLU A 316 2.53 5.23 -4.66
C GLU A 316 3.83 4.77 -5.35
N MET A 317 4.72 4.12 -4.61
CA MET A 317 5.99 3.60 -5.15
C MET A 317 5.78 2.46 -6.15
N ALA A 318 4.76 1.61 -5.92
CA ALA A 318 4.40 0.56 -6.85
C ALA A 318 3.91 1.14 -8.20
N VAL A 319 3.05 2.15 -8.18
CA VAL A 319 2.61 2.83 -9.40
C VAL A 319 3.78 3.52 -10.11
N ARG A 320 4.64 4.20 -9.35
CA ARG A 320 5.83 4.85 -9.91
C ARG A 320 6.73 3.85 -10.62
N ARG A 321 6.96 2.67 -10.02
CA ARG A 321 7.76 1.61 -10.64
C ARG A 321 7.07 1.06 -11.88
N LEU A 322 5.77 0.81 -11.81
CA LEU A 322 4.99 0.34 -12.95
C LEU A 322 5.02 1.34 -14.12
N SER A 323 4.91 2.66 -13.85
CA SER A 323 5.03 3.70 -14.89
C SER A 323 6.38 3.64 -15.60
N GLN A 324 7.48 3.44 -14.86
CA GLN A 324 8.80 3.26 -15.45
C GLN A 324 8.88 2.03 -16.36
N LEU A 325 8.24 0.92 -15.98
CA LEU A 325 8.17 -0.29 -16.80
C LEU A 325 7.34 -0.09 -18.08
N ILE A 326 6.27 0.69 -18.00
CA ILE A 326 5.43 1.02 -19.17
C ILE A 326 6.20 1.90 -20.17
N GLU A 327 7.05 2.81 -19.66
CA GLU A 327 7.80 3.76 -20.47
C GLU A 327 9.10 3.19 -21.04
N SER A 328 9.61 2.07 -20.51
CA SER A 328 10.92 1.50 -20.86
C SER A 328 10.82 0.01 -21.22
N GLU A 329 11.20 -0.34 -22.45
CA GLU A 329 11.22 -1.74 -22.91
C GLU A 329 12.34 -2.59 -22.29
N ASN A 330 13.41 -1.96 -21.75
CA ASN A 330 14.58 -2.64 -21.19
C ASN A 330 14.83 -2.21 -19.74
N SER A 331 13.98 -2.65 -18.82
CA SER A 331 14.14 -2.38 -17.40
C SER A 331 14.71 -3.60 -16.66
N ILE A 332 15.72 -3.37 -15.81
CA ILE A 332 16.22 -4.41 -14.90
C ILE A 332 15.20 -4.59 -13.78
N PRO A 333 14.78 -5.82 -13.46
CA PRO A 333 13.90 -6.11 -12.33
C PRO A 333 14.47 -5.57 -11.02
N MET A 334 13.61 -5.02 -10.18
CA MET A 334 14.00 -4.40 -8.92
C MET A 334 13.17 -4.96 -7.77
N LYS A 335 13.85 -5.16 -6.63
CA LYS A 335 13.23 -5.47 -5.35
C LYS A 335 13.35 -4.24 -4.46
N LEU A 336 12.24 -3.53 -4.23
CA LEU A 336 12.18 -2.31 -3.44
C LEU A 336 11.52 -2.61 -2.09
N GLU A 337 12.25 -2.43 -0.99
CA GLU A 337 11.75 -2.59 0.36
C GLU A 337 11.46 -1.24 1.02
N VAL A 338 10.26 -1.05 1.54
CA VAL A 338 9.88 0.16 2.29
C VAL A 338 10.25 -0.02 3.75
N SER A 339 11.03 0.93 4.28
CA SER A 339 11.41 0.93 5.69
C SER A 339 10.21 1.11 6.61
N THR A 340 10.28 0.45 7.77
CA THR A 340 9.26 0.52 8.81
C THR A 340 9.74 1.33 10.02
N THR A 341 8.82 1.76 10.87
CA THR A 341 9.11 2.51 12.09
C THR A 341 8.33 1.98 13.28
N LEU A 342 8.88 2.06 14.48
CA LEU A 342 8.18 1.64 15.70
C LEU A 342 7.30 2.79 16.23
N VAL A 343 6.03 2.50 16.46
CA VAL A 343 5.06 3.41 17.11
C VAL A 343 4.88 2.96 18.55
N LYS A 344 5.50 3.68 19.47
CA LYS A 344 5.43 3.39 20.90
C LYS A 344 4.10 3.87 21.48
N ARG A 345 3.41 3.01 22.23
CA ARG A 345 2.18 3.30 22.96
C ARG A 345 2.25 2.71 24.38
N LYS A 346 1.12 2.23 24.92
CA LYS A 346 1.01 1.85 26.35
C LYS A 346 1.07 0.34 26.62
N SER A 347 1.22 -0.50 25.61
CA SER A 347 1.25 -1.95 25.78
C SER A 347 2.65 -2.53 26.08
N VAL A 348 3.66 -1.65 26.16
CA VAL A 348 5.04 -1.97 26.58
C VAL A 348 5.54 -0.92 27.55
#